data_8f10775f86a87d5d2a23e5991dc41e36
#
_entry.id   8f10775f86a87d5d2a23e5991dc41e36
#
_cell.length_a   1.000
_cell.length_b   1.000
_cell.length_c   1.000
_cell.angle_alpha   90.00
_cell.angle_beta   90.00
_cell.angle_gamma   90.00
#
_symmetry.space_group_name_H-M   'P 1'
#
loop_
_entity.id
_entity.type
_entity.pdbx_description
1 polymer ?
#
loop_
_entity_poly.entity_id
_entity_poly.type
_entity_poly.pdbx_seq_one_letter_code
_entity_poly.pdbx_strand_id
1 'polypeptide(L)'
;MTFSFGASSSLATQIINGAPADVFASAAPKNMAQVVTAGDASGPVNFAKNVMEVAVPPSNPAHVTSVSDLAKSSVKVALCQPQVPCGATAAEVFSNAKIAVKPVTLQPDVKSVLTQVELGDVDAGVVYVTDVHAAGTKVTGVSIPDSVNASTEYPIAPVSKSSNPSAARAFTSYVLSPAGQAVLTAAQFEKP
;
A
#
# COMPACT_ATOMS: atom_id res chain seq x y z
N MET A 1 -22.76 1.43 -5.62
CA MET A 1 -21.41 1.92 -5.28
C MET A 1 -20.43 1.21 -6.21
N THR A 2 -19.50 1.96 -6.82
CA THR A 2 -18.46 1.44 -7.72
C THR A 2 -17.10 1.76 -7.11
N PHE A 3 -16.16 0.83 -7.19
CA PHE A 3 -14.79 1.02 -6.71
C PHE A 3 -13.81 0.99 -7.89
N SER A 4 -12.83 1.89 -7.84
CA SER A 4 -11.68 1.90 -8.74
C SER A 4 -10.43 1.68 -7.90
N PHE A 5 -9.68 0.63 -8.20
CA PHE A 5 -8.47 0.25 -7.48
C PHE A 5 -7.23 0.53 -8.35
N GLY A 6 -6.17 1.00 -7.71
CA GLY A 6 -4.90 1.27 -8.37
C GLY A 6 -3.91 1.94 -7.42
N ALA A 7 -2.70 2.19 -7.90
CA ALA A 7 -1.73 2.96 -7.12
C ALA A 7 -2.29 4.36 -6.79
N SER A 8 -2.13 4.79 -5.54
CA SER A 8 -2.65 6.10 -5.09
C SER A 8 -2.12 7.26 -5.92
N SER A 9 -0.89 7.18 -6.42
CA SER A 9 -0.30 8.17 -7.33
C SER A 9 -1.06 8.25 -8.66
N SER A 10 -1.45 7.11 -9.24
CA SER A 10 -2.22 7.07 -10.48
C SER A 10 -3.65 7.59 -10.28
N LEU A 11 -4.30 7.18 -9.18
CA LEU A 11 -5.66 7.63 -8.86
C LEU A 11 -5.68 9.15 -8.56
N ALA A 12 -4.69 9.66 -7.82
CA ALA A 12 -4.55 11.09 -7.59
C ALA A 12 -4.41 11.88 -8.90
N THR A 13 -3.56 11.41 -9.82
CA THR A 13 -3.40 12.03 -11.14
C THR A 13 -4.71 12.00 -11.93
N GLN A 14 -5.46 10.91 -11.91
CA GLN A 14 -6.76 10.81 -12.59
C GLN A 14 -7.76 11.83 -12.03
N ILE A 15 -7.87 11.95 -10.71
CA ILE A 15 -8.76 12.92 -10.05
C ILE A 15 -8.39 14.35 -10.44
N ILE A 16 -7.10 14.71 -10.36
CA ILE A 16 -6.60 16.03 -10.72
C ILE A 16 -6.90 16.35 -12.20
N ASN A 17 -6.85 15.33 -13.07
CA ASN A 17 -7.18 15.47 -14.49
C ASN A 17 -8.70 15.40 -14.77
N GLY A 18 -9.54 15.39 -13.73
CA GLY A 18 -11.00 15.50 -13.85
C GLY A 18 -11.73 14.15 -13.97
N ALA A 19 -11.10 13.03 -13.67
CA ALA A 19 -11.81 11.76 -13.59
C ALA A 19 -12.89 11.80 -12.50
N PRO A 20 -14.12 11.33 -12.76
CA PRO A 20 -15.20 11.38 -11.79
C PRO A 20 -14.89 10.46 -10.59
N ALA A 21 -14.96 11.05 -9.40
CA ALA A 21 -14.82 10.33 -8.13
C ALA A 21 -15.62 11.05 -7.04
N ASP A 22 -16.17 10.28 -6.11
CA ASP A 22 -16.90 10.84 -4.95
C ASP A 22 -16.01 10.85 -3.69
N VAL A 23 -15.17 9.85 -3.52
CA VAL A 23 -14.24 9.72 -2.37
C VAL A 23 -12.88 9.24 -2.87
N PHE A 24 -11.83 9.81 -2.32
CA PHE A 24 -10.47 9.34 -2.52
C PHE A 24 -9.91 8.80 -1.20
N ALA A 25 -9.47 7.56 -1.21
CA ALA A 25 -8.70 6.93 -0.13
C ALA A 25 -7.29 6.63 -0.66
N SER A 26 -6.28 7.12 0.04
CA SER A 26 -4.88 7.03 -0.39
C SER A 26 -4.06 6.17 0.56
N ALA A 27 -3.14 5.38 0.01
CA ALA A 27 -2.16 4.61 0.79
C ALA A 27 -0.93 5.44 1.20
N ALA A 28 -0.92 6.75 0.94
CA ALA A 28 0.13 7.64 1.40
C ALA A 28 -0.38 9.08 1.53
N PRO A 29 -0.01 9.81 2.60
CA PRO A 29 -0.36 11.22 2.79
C PRO A 29 0.08 12.11 1.62
N LYS A 30 1.25 11.84 1.02
CA LYS A 30 1.78 12.60 -0.11
C LYS A 30 0.80 12.65 -1.30
N ASN A 31 0.16 11.55 -1.65
CA ASN A 31 -0.75 11.51 -2.79
C ASN A 31 -2.08 12.19 -2.48
N MET A 32 -2.56 12.09 -1.25
CA MET A 32 -3.71 12.88 -0.81
C MET A 32 -3.41 14.38 -0.85
N ALA A 33 -2.22 14.78 -0.38
CA ALA A 33 -1.80 16.19 -0.41
C ALA A 33 -1.77 16.77 -1.83
N GLN A 34 -1.41 15.99 -2.84
CA GLN A 34 -1.47 16.42 -4.25
C GLN A 34 -2.90 16.79 -4.67
N VAL A 35 -3.88 15.95 -4.32
CA VAL A 35 -5.30 16.18 -4.64
C VAL A 35 -5.85 17.37 -3.87
N VAL A 36 -5.47 17.54 -2.61
CA VAL A 36 -5.85 18.70 -1.78
C VAL A 36 -5.26 20.00 -2.35
N THR A 37 -3.97 19.98 -2.73
CA THR A 37 -3.30 21.15 -3.31
C THR A 37 -3.91 21.56 -4.66
N ALA A 38 -4.40 20.61 -5.44
CA ALA A 38 -5.16 20.87 -6.67
C ALA A 38 -6.58 21.41 -6.42
N GLY A 39 -7.05 21.44 -5.16
CA GLY A 39 -8.41 21.87 -4.80
C GLY A 39 -9.48 20.80 -5.02
N ASP A 40 -9.09 19.57 -5.35
CA ASP A 40 -10.00 18.48 -5.69
C ASP A 40 -10.42 17.62 -4.48
N ALA A 41 -9.85 17.85 -3.30
CA ALA A 41 -10.32 17.30 -2.02
C ALA A 41 -10.04 18.27 -0.87
N SER A 42 -10.77 18.11 0.25
CA SER A 42 -10.56 18.93 1.45
C SER A 42 -10.81 18.12 2.72
N GLY A 43 -10.13 18.52 3.82
CA GLY A 43 -10.31 17.91 5.14
C GLY A 43 -10.01 16.41 5.18
N PRO A 44 -8.87 15.92 4.67
CA PRO A 44 -8.53 14.51 4.76
C PRO A 44 -8.37 14.08 6.21
N VAL A 45 -8.81 12.85 6.52
CA VAL A 45 -8.68 12.22 7.84
C VAL A 45 -8.01 10.88 7.67
N ASN A 46 -7.02 10.58 8.52
CA ASN A 46 -6.40 9.26 8.51
C ASN A 46 -7.41 8.22 9.03
N PHE A 47 -7.61 7.14 8.28
CA PHE A 47 -8.57 6.11 8.60
C PHE A 47 -7.93 4.76 8.91
N ALA A 48 -6.68 4.57 8.52
CA ALA A 48 -5.90 3.36 8.75
C ALA A 48 -4.40 3.67 8.69
N LYS A 49 -3.62 2.74 9.18
CA LYS A 49 -2.17 2.68 9.03
C LYS A 49 -1.78 1.27 8.58
N ASN A 50 -0.70 1.15 7.83
CA ASN A 50 -0.20 -0.14 7.37
C ASN A 50 1.33 -0.19 7.50
N VAL A 51 1.86 -1.39 7.68
CA VAL A 51 3.29 -1.64 7.81
C VAL A 51 3.76 -2.60 6.73
N MET A 52 5.05 -2.58 6.43
CA MET A 52 5.63 -3.42 5.39
C MET A 52 5.91 -4.84 5.90
N GLU A 53 5.82 -5.79 4.98
CA GLU A 53 6.16 -7.19 5.17
C GLU A 53 6.85 -7.72 3.90
N VAL A 54 7.72 -8.72 4.05
CA VAL A 54 8.29 -9.40 2.90
C VAL A 54 7.39 -10.59 2.55
N ALA A 55 6.86 -10.61 1.34
CA ALA A 55 6.15 -11.77 0.80
C ALA A 55 7.12 -12.68 0.06
N VAL A 56 7.01 -13.99 0.29
CA VAL A 56 7.76 -15.03 -0.43
C VAL A 56 6.78 -16.10 -0.94
N PRO A 57 7.13 -16.86 -1.99
CA PRO A 57 6.34 -18.03 -2.38
C PRO A 57 6.16 -19.00 -1.18
N PRO A 58 5.08 -19.79 -1.10
CA PRO A 58 4.81 -20.65 0.07
C PRO A 58 5.95 -21.61 0.43
N SER A 59 6.67 -22.11 -0.57
CA SER A 59 7.83 -23.00 -0.37
C SER A 59 9.11 -22.28 0.01
N ASN A 60 9.15 -20.94 -0.12
CA ASN A 60 10.31 -20.09 0.14
C ASN A 60 11.65 -20.69 -0.38
N PRO A 61 11.79 -20.93 -1.68
CA PRO A 61 12.93 -21.67 -2.23
C PRO A 61 14.26 -20.94 -2.04
N ALA A 62 14.26 -19.61 -1.90
CA ALA A 62 15.45 -18.81 -1.65
C ALA A 62 15.80 -18.69 -0.15
N HIS A 63 15.03 -19.32 0.74
CA HIS A 63 15.24 -19.29 2.20
C HIS A 63 15.36 -17.86 2.76
N VAL A 64 14.49 -16.96 2.30
CA VAL A 64 14.41 -15.58 2.81
C VAL A 64 13.77 -15.63 4.19
N THR A 65 14.49 -15.22 5.22
CA THR A 65 14.04 -15.23 6.62
C THR A 65 14.07 -13.85 7.27
N SER A 66 14.62 -12.87 6.58
CA SER A 66 14.73 -11.49 7.06
C SER A 66 14.76 -10.50 5.90
N VAL A 67 14.48 -9.23 6.18
CA VAL A 67 14.62 -8.15 5.19
C VAL A 67 16.06 -8.00 4.68
N SER A 68 17.06 -8.36 5.49
CA SER A 68 18.47 -8.32 5.09
C SER A 68 18.83 -9.32 3.98
N ASP A 69 18.09 -10.42 3.87
CA ASP A 69 18.30 -11.40 2.81
C ASP A 69 18.01 -10.84 1.41
N LEU A 70 17.18 -9.80 1.33
CA LEU A 70 16.84 -9.12 0.06
C LEU A 70 18.05 -8.41 -0.59
N ALA A 71 19.12 -8.18 0.17
CA ALA A 71 20.37 -7.60 -0.35
C ALA A 71 21.28 -8.64 -1.02
N LYS A 72 20.99 -9.95 -0.86
CA LYS A 72 21.77 -11.02 -1.50
C LYS A 72 21.54 -11.01 -3.01
N SER A 73 22.60 -11.07 -3.78
CA SER A 73 22.52 -11.09 -5.26
C SER A 73 21.85 -12.32 -5.85
N SER A 74 21.75 -13.40 -5.06
CA SER A 74 21.05 -14.63 -5.42
C SER A 74 19.54 -14.56 -5.25
N VAL A 75 19.01 -13.55 -4.55
CA VAL A 75 17.57 -13.38 -4.29
C VAL A 75 16.96 -12.44 -5.32
N LYS A 76 16.02 -12.93 -6.11
CA LYS A 76 15.26 -12.12 -7.08
C LYS A 76 14.16 -11.38 -6.35
N VAL A 77 14.24 -10.05 -6.31
CA VAL A 77 13.28 -9.21 -5.59
C VAL A 77 12.44 -8.38 -6.56
N ALA A 78 11.13 -8.39 -6.38
CA ALA A 78 10.22 -7.42 -6.98
C ALA A 78 9.94 -6.29 -5.99
N LEU A 79 9.96 -5.06 -6.46
CA LEU A 79 9.57 -3.86 -5.70
C LEU A 79 8.57 -3.03 -6.48
N CYS A 80 7.88 -2.15 -5.79
CA CYS A 80 7.13 -1.08 -6.42
C CYS A 80 8.09 -0.01 -6.98
N GLN A 81 7.64 0.71 -8.01
CA GLN A 81 8.32 1.91 -8.50
C GLN A 81 8.44 2.95 -7.37
N PRO A 82 9.54 3.74 -7.29
CA PRO A 82 9.79 4.65 -6.18
C PRO A 82 8.75 5.74 -5.96
N GLN A 83 8.00 6.12 -7.02
CA GLN A 83 7.01 7.18 -6.96
C GLN A 83 5.66 6.72 -6.40
N VAL A 84 5.41 5.41 -6.27
CA VAL A 84 4.16 4.90 -5.68
C VAL A 84 4.34 4.61 -4.19
N PRO A 85 3.24 4.58 -3.40
CA PRO A 85 3.32 4.45 -1.93
C PRO A 85 4.19 3.29 -1.45
N CYS A 86 3.96 2.08 -1.96
CA CYS A 86 4.71 0.88 -1.55
C CYS A 86 6.21 0.98 -1.85
N GLY A 87 6.60 1.62 -2.96
CA GLY A 87 8.01 1.81 -3.30
C GLY A 87 8.71 2.81 -2.39
N ALA A 88 8.02 3.91 -2.06
CA ALA A 88 8.54 4.92 -1.13
C ALA A 88 8.72 4.32 0.28
N THR A 89 7.71 3.58 0.78
CA THR A 89 7.76 2.96 2.12
C THR A 89 8.82 1.84 2.17
N ALA A 90 8.97 1.03 1.11
CA ALA A 90 10.03 0.01 1.04
C ALA A 90 11.43 0.64 1.06
N ALA A 91 11.63 1.77 0.37
CA ALA A 91 12.90 2.49 0.40
C ALA A 91 13.25 2.99 1.81
N GLU A 92 12.25 3.39 2.60
CA GLU A 92 12.43 3.76 4.00
C GLU A 92 12.86 2.55 4.84
N VAL A 93 12.22 1.39 4.67
CA VAL A 93 12.66 0.13 5.32
C VAL A 93 14.13 -0.16 5.01
N PHE A 94 14.54 -0.06 3.74
CA PHE A 94 15.93 -0.36 3.35
C PHE A 94 16.92 0.65 3.93
N SER A 95 16.54 1.91 4.01
CA SER A 95 17.32 2.96 4.68
C SER A 95 17.49 2.66 6.17
N ASN A 96 16.42 2.31 6.87
CA ASN A 96 16.43 1.97 8.28
C ASN A 96 17.28 0.72 8.56
N ALA A 97 17.13 -0.30 7.72
CA ALA A 97 17.90 -1.54 7.80
C ALA A 97 19.35 -1.41 7.31
N LYS A 98 19.71 -0.27 6.71
CA LYS A 98 21.05 0.01 6.12
C LYS A 98 21.47 -1.03 5.08
N ILE A 99 20.53 -1.44 4.24
CA ILE A 99 20.75 -2.40 3.14
C ILE A 99 20.51 -1.75 1.78
N ALA A 100 21.17 -2.29 0.76
CA ALA A 100 20.94 -1.92 -0.63
C ALA A 100 20.33 -3.11 -1.37
N VAL A 101 19.07 -2.98 -1.77
CA VAL A 101 18.34 -3.99 -2.54
C VAL A 101 18.37 -3.63 -4.02
N LYS A 102 18.72 -4.60 -4.87
CA LYS A 102 18.69 -4.45 -6.34
C LYS A 102 17.53 -5.28 -6.90
N PRO A 103 16.35 -4.68 -7.13
CA PRO A 103 15.22 -5.42 -7.65
C PRO A 103 15.49 -5.90 -9.09
N VAL A 104 14.97 -7.08 -9.44
CA VAL A 104 14.96 -7.58 -10.82
C VAL A 104 13.83 -6.97 -11.63
N THR A 105 12.80 -6.45 -10.94
CA THR A 105 11.67 -5.77 -11.58
C THR A 105 11.07 -4.71 -10.67
N LEU A 106 10.55 -3.63 -11.30
CA LEU A 106 9.80 -2.55 -10.64
C LEU A 106 8.35 -2.54 -11.14
N GLN A 107 7.42 -2.71 -10.23
CA GLN A 107 6.00 -2.83 -10.52
C GLN A 107 5.24 -1.51 -10.30
N PRO A 108 4.15 -1.26 -11.03
CA PRO A 108 3.39 -0.01 -10.92
C PRO A 108 2.56 0.09 -9.63
N ASP A 109 2.31 -1.02 -8.95
CA ASP A 109 1.53 -1.08 -7.71
C ASP A 109 1.87 -2.34 -6.88
N VAL A 110 1.37 -2.38 -5.64
CA VAL A 110 1.66 -3.47 -4.70
C VAL A 110 1.03 -4.80 -5.12
N LYS A 111 -0.13 -4.79 -5.77
CA LYS A 111 -0.77 -6.02 -6.26
C LYS A 111 0.04 -6.70 -7.35
N SER A 112 0.66 -5.89 -8.22
CA SER A 112 1.57 -6.39 -9.24
C SER A 112 2.82 -7.02 -8.63
N VAL A 113 3.39 -6.46 -7.55
CA VAL A 113 4.48 -7.09 -6.78
C VAL A 113 4.03 -8.42 -6.20
N LEU A 114 2.88 -8.44 -5.50
CA LEU A 114 2.33 -9.64 -4.89
C LEU A 114 2.11 -10.76 -5.93
N THR A 115 1.57 -10.41 -7.11
CA THR A 115 1.34 -11.36 -8.20
C THR A 115 2.64 -12.00 -8.68
N GLN A 116 3.76 -11.26 -8.79
CA GLN A 116 5.06 -11.84 -9.16
C GLN A 116 5.53 -12.87 -8.14
N VAL A 117 5.26 -12.65 -6.85
CA VAL A 117 5.58 -13.59 -5.77
C VAL A 117 4.65 -14.81 -5.84
N GLU A 118 3.33 -14.60 -6.00
CA GLU A 118 2.34 -15.69 -6.10
C GLU A 118 2.64 -16.66 -7.25
N LEU A 119 3.14 -16.13 -8.37
CA LEU A 119 3.51 -16.91 -9.56
C LEU A 119 4.90 -17.59 -9.44
N GLY A 120 5.72 -17.18 -8.45
CA GLY A 120 7.09 -17.67 -8.31
C GLY A 120 8.06 -17.09 -9.35
N ASP A 121 7.71 -15.99 -10.01
CA ASP A 121 8.59 -15.29 -10.96
C ASP A 121 9.76 -14.62 -10.25
N VAL A 122 9.56 -14.29 -8.97
CA VAL A 122 10.57 -13.74 -8.04
C VAL A 122 10.59 -14.52 -6.74
N ASP A 123 11.70 -14.42 -6.01
CA ASP A 123 11.88 -15.09 -4.73
C ASP A 123 11.26 -14.33 -3.57
N ALA A 124 11.13 -13.01 -3.70
CA ALA A 124 10.54 -12.15 -2.67
C ALA A 124 10.00 -10.84 -3.25
N GLY A 125 9.05 -10.24 -2.53
CA GLY A 125 8.55 -8.89 -2.78
C GLY A 125 8.32 -8.16 -1.48
N VAL A 126 8.45 -6.84 -1.46
CA VAL A 126 8.08 -6.02 -0.30
C VAL A 126 6.70 -5.43 -0.54
N VAL A 127 5.76 -5.83 0.32
CA VAL A 127 4.32 -5.51 0.24
C VAL A 127 3.83 -5.09 1.63
N TYR A 128 2.56 -4.89 1.82
CA TYR A 128 2.00 -4.61 3.14
C TYR A 128 1.52 -5.90 3.84
N VAL A 129 1.48 -5.88 5.17
CA VAL A 129 0.91 -6.98 5.98
C VAL A 129 -0.50 -7.34 5.50
N THR A 130 -1.31 -6.34 5.15
CA THR A 130 -2.66 -6.56 4.62
C THR A 130 -2.69 -7.30 3.28
N ASP A 131 -1.66 -7.13 2.44
CA ASP A 131 -1.56 -7.85 1.16
C ASP A 131 -1.24 -9.33 1.38
N VAL A 132 -0.30 -9.62 2.29
CA VAL A 132 0.04 -10.99 2.70
C VAL A 132 -1.19 -11.68 3.31
N HIS A 133 -1.88 -10.99 4.23
CA HIS A 133 -3.11 -11.52 4.83
C HIS A 133 -4.17 -11.83 3.76
N ALA A 134 -4.41 -10.92 2.83
CA ALA A 134 -5.40 -11.10 1.76
C ALA A 134 -5.02 -12.21 0.76
N ALA A 135 -3.73 -12.44 0.54
CA ALA A 135 -3.24 -13.52 -0.32
C ALA A 135 -3.45 -14.91 0.30
N GLY A 136 -3.54 -14.99 1.63
CA GLY A 136 -3.73 -16.25 2.36
C GLY A 136 -2.60 -17.23 2.08
N THR A 137 -2.91 -18.43 1.63
CA THR A 137 -1.92 -19.50 1.39
C THR A 137 -1.10 -19.36 0.12
N LYS A 138 -1.34 -18.33 -0.69
CA LYS A 138 -0.61 -18.12 -1.95
C LYS A 138 0.79 -17.55 -1.75
N VAL A 139 1.04 -16.95 -0.61
CA VAL A 139 2.36 -16.45 -0.19
C VAL A 139 2.58 -16.75 1.29
N THR A 140 3.83 -16.65 1.72
CA THR A 140 4.21 -16.65 3.14
C THR A 140 4.79 -15.29 3.48
N GLY A 141 4.36 -14.70 4.62
CA GLY A 141 4.91 -13.45 5.14
C GLY A 141 6.19 -13.70 5.95
N VAL A 142 7.18 -12.84 5.75
CA VAL A 142 8.36 -12.74 6.59
C VAL A 142 8.35 -11.36 7.23
N SER A 143 8.13 -11.32 8.53
CA SER A 143 7.98 -10.07 9.28
C SER A 143 9.26 -9.23 9.26
N ILE A 144 9.08 -7.93 9.14
CA ILE A 144 10.16 -6.94 9.26
C ILE A 144 10.13 -6.41 10.70
N PRO A 145 11.24 -6.47 11.46
CA PRO A 145 11.28 -5.96 12.82
C PRO A 145 10.91 -4.47 12.90
N ASP A 146 10.12 -4.07 13.90
CA ASP A 146 9.65 -2.69 14.09
C ASP A 146 10.77 -1.66 14.11
N SER A 147 11.95 -2.06 14.61
CA SER A 147 13.14 -1.18 14.68
C SER A 147 13.66 -0.72 13.31
N VAL A 148 13.29 -1.42 12.24
CA VAL A 148 13.70 -1.10 10.87
C VAL A 148 12.52 -1.02 9.91
N ASN A 149 11.31 -1.41 10.35
CA ASN A 149 10.12 -1.32 9.51
C ASN A 149 9.74 0.13 9.23
N ALA A 150 8.88 0.33 8.27
CA ALA A 150 8.26 1.59 7.96
C ALA A 150 6.75 1.41 7.83
N SER A 151 6.03 2.46 8.18
CA SER A 151 4.57 2.49 8.09
C SER A 151 4.11 3.66 7.25
N THR A 152 2.92 3.55 6.71
CA THR A 152 2.26 4.65 6.01
C THR A 152 0.85 4.83 6.53
N GLU A 153 0.43 6.07 6.69
CA GLU A 153 -0.93 6.43 7.04
C GLU A 153 -1.80 6.53 5.80
N TYR A 154 -3.04 6.14 5.95
CA TYR A 154 -4.03 6.11 4.88
C TYR A 154 -5.07 7.19 5.12
N PRO A 155 -4.95 8.36 4.48
CA PRO A 155 -5.96 9.40 4.50
C PRO A 155 -7.12 9.10 3.54
N ILE A 156 -8.32 9.51 3.94
CA ILE A 156 -9.54 9.50 3.13
C ILE A 156 -10.16 10.89 3.11
N ALA A 157 -10.69 11.31 1.97
CA ALA A 157 -11.43 12.56 1.83
C ALA A 157 -12.54 12.46 0.77
N PRO A 158 -13.65 13.17 0.94
CA PRO A 158 -14.56 13.46 -0.16
C PRO A 158 -13.87 14.29 -1.25
N VAL A 159 -14.16 13.97 -2.52
CA VAL A 159 -13.69 14.76 -3.67
C VAL A 159 -14.57 15.98 -3.83
N SER A 160 -13.95 17.16 -4.03
CA SER A 160 -14.66 18.45 -4.08
C SER A 160 -15.70 18.54 -5.20
N LYS A 161 -15.44 17.87 -6.33
CA LYS A 161 -16.31 17.83 -7.52
C LYS A 161 -17.25 16.63 -7.54
N SER A 162 -17.44 15.96 -6.40
CA SER A 162 -18.37 14.83 -6.30
C SER A 162 -19.78 15.21 -6.76
N SER A 163 -20.37 14.37 -7.60
CA SER A 163 -21.79 14.48 -7.97
C SER A 163 -22.73 14.03 -6.85
N ASN A 164 -22.19 13.35 -5.82
CA ASN A 164 -22.92 12.76 -4.70
C ASN A 164 -22.33 13.18 -3.33
N PRO A 165 -22.20 14.48 -3.02
CA PRO A 165 -21.43 14.94 -1.86
C PRO A 165 -21.97 14.42 -0.52
N SER A 166 -23.28 14.20 -0.40
CA SER A 166 -23.88 13.63 0.82
C SER A 166 -23.51 12.17 1.01
N ALA A 167 -23.54 11.37 -0.08
CA ALA A 167 -23.14 9.97 -0.05
C ALA A 167 -21.62 9.83 0.21
N ALA A 168 -20.80 10.70 -0.38
CA ALA A 168 -19.35 10.75 -0.14
C ALA A 168 -19.03 10.98 1.34
N ARG A 169 -19.67 11.95 1.97
CA ARG A 169 -19.52 12.20 3.42
C ARG A 169 -20.02 11.04 4.27
N ALA A 170 -21.17 10.46 3.92
CA ALA A 170 -21.71 9.31 4.65
C ALA A 170 -20.77 8.10 4.57
N PHE A 171 -20.19 7.83 3.40
CA PHE A 171 -19.21 6.75 3.23
C PHE A 171 -17.93 7.01 4.05
N THR A 172 -17.37 8.22 3.98
CA THR A 172 -16.20 8.59 4.78
C THR A 172 -16.47 8.43 6.27
N SER A 173 -17.65 8.90 6.74
CA SER A 173 -18.06 8.73 8.15
C SER A 173 -18.23 7.27 8.54
N TYR A 174 -18.75 6.43 7.64
CA TYR A 174 -18.86 4.99 7.88
C TYR A 174 -17.48 4.33 8.03
N VAL A 175 -16.52 4.65 7.15
CA VAL A 175 -15.14 4.12 7.24
C VAL A 175 -14.50 4.47 8.58
N LEU A 176 -14.76 5.67 9.11
CA LEU A 176 -14.25 6.15 10.39
C LEU A 176 -15.03 5.62 11.61
N SER A 177 -16.20 5.02 11.40
CA SER A 177 -17.05 4.52 12.48
C SER A 177 -16.46 3.24 13.10
N PRO A 178 -16.90 2.86 14.32
CA PRO A 178 -16.50 1.59 14.93
C PRO A 178 -16.74 0.37 14.04
N ALA A 179 -17.83 0.38 13.24
CA ALA A 179 -18.14 -0.71 12.32
C ALA A 179 -17.15 -0.76 11.14
N GLY A 180 -16.83 0.38 10.51
CA GLY A 180 -15.81 0.46 9.47
C GLY A 180 -14.43 0.09 9.99
N GLN A 181 -14.07 0.58 11.17
CA GLN A 181 -12.78 0.26 11.81
C GLN A 181 -12.65 -1.22 12.18
N ALA A 182 -13.74 -1.89 12.57
CA ALA A 182 -13.73 -3.33 12.81
C ALA A 182 -13.41 -4.12 11.54
N VAL A 183 -13.94 -3.71 10.39
CA VAL A 183 -13.63 -4.32 9.08
C VAL A 183 -12.15 -4.14 8.72
N LEU A 184 -11.61 -2.94 8.92
CA LEU A 184 -10.19 -2.65 8.64
C LEU A 184 -9.26 -3.45 9.55
N THR A 185 -9.57 -3.53 10.84
CA THR A 185 -8.80 -4.34 11.79
C THR A 185 -8.84 -5.84 11.43
N ALA A 186 -9.98 -6.36 11.01
CA ALA A 186 -10.09 -7.74 10.53
C ALA A 186 -9.25 -8.00 9.26
N ALA A 187 -9.03 -6.98 8.44
CA ALA A 187 -8.14 -7.01 7.28
C ALA A 187 -6.67 -6.70 7.63
N GLN A 188 -6.31 -6.67 8.92
CA GLN A 188 -4.95 -6.42 9.44
C GLN A 188 -4.43 -4.98 9.23
N PHE A 189 -5.31 -4.02 8.97
CA PHE A 189 -4.90 -2.62 9.09
C PHE A 189 -4.73 -2.23 10.56
N GLU A 190 -3.72 -1.42 10.85
CA GLU A 190 -3.56 -0.76 12.13
C GLU A 190 -4.44 0.49 12.21
N LYS A 191 -4.77 0.90 13.44
CA LYS A 191 -5.43 2.20 13.67
C LYS A 191 -4.45 3.33 13.34
N PRO A 192 -4.97 4.47 12.83
CA PRO A 192 -4.15 5.64 12.55
C PRO A 192 -3.54 6.23 13.81
#